data_0bc9c23f549f1aa861ed8a53aa55c3ef
#
_entry.id   0bc9c23f549f1aa861ed8a53aa55c3ef
#
_cell.length_a   1.000
_cell.length_b   1.000
_cell.length_c   1.000
_cell.angle_alpha   90.00
_cell.angle_beta   90.00
_cell.angle_gamma   90.00
#
_symmetry.space_group_name_H-M   'P 1'
#
loop_
_entity.id
_entity.type
_entity.pdbx_description
1 polymer ?
#
loop_
_entity_poly.entity_id
_entity_poly.type
_entity_poly.pdbx_seq_one_letter_code
_entity_poly.pdbx_strand_id
1 'polypeptide(L)'
;MNQDNTLHSSIERLIELLDLESIEKNIFRGESQDIGSPQVFGGQVLGQALIAASRTVENRDVHSLHAYFLRRGDFEAPIVYEVDRARDGGSFSNRRVIAVQHGEQIFNMTASFQKPEEGLEHQTTMPEVPQPEELEDLRDLIKPEWVEKLPPRMQRMLTRQRPFEVRPVELPYFLNNETKEPIKHAWIRVKGIIPKDFQLHQALLAYISDYNLLTTAILPHGTNIMQNRFQMASLDHAMWFHKTCLVNEWMLFAYDSPRSSGARGFATGYIFSQDGILIASMAQEGLMRIRK
;
A
#
# COMPACT_ATOMS: atom_id res chain seq x y z
N MET A 1 -14.35 -5.00 26.30
CA MET A 1 -13.23 -4.17 26.79
C MET A 1 -11.86 -4.47 26.15
N ASN A 2 -11.66 -5.63 25.47
CA ASN A 2 -10.32 -6.01 24.96
C ASN A 2 -10.05 -5.70 23.47
N GLN A 3 -11.03 -5.22 22.70
CA GLN A 3 -10.83 -4.98 21.25
C GLN A 3 -10.11 -3.65 20.96
N ASP A 4 -10.33 -2.60 21.75
CA ASP A 4 -9.69 -1.32 21.50
C ASP A 4 -8.20 -1.31 21.86
N ASN A 5 -7.81 -2.04 22.90
CA ASN A 5 -6.41 -2.08 23.35
C ASN A 5 -5.48 -2.84 22.37
N THR A 6 -6.02 -3.82 21.64
CA THR A 6 -5.27 -4.60 20.64
C THR A 6 -5.17 -3.90 19.28
N LEU A 7 -6.14 -3.06 18.92
CA LEU A 7 -6.10 -2.22 17.72
C LEU A 7 -5.10 -1.08 17.87
N HIS A 8 -5.04 -0.46 19.04
CA HIS A 8 -4.07 0.57 19.37
C HIS A 8 -2.63 0.04 19.23
N SER A 9 -2.40 -1.19 19.74
CA SER A 9 -1.08 -1.83 19.60
C SER A 9 -0.67 -2.14 18.15
N SER A 10 -1.60 -2.31 17.20
CA SER A 10 -1.25 -2.61 15.80
C SER A 10 -0.85 -1.38 14.99
N ILE A 11 -1.45 -0.21 15.26
CA ILE A 11 -1.02 1.04 14.62
C ILE A 11 0.27 1.56 15.22
N GLU A 12 0.46 1.45 16.53
CA GLU A 12 1.73 1.80 17.16
C GLU A 12 2.89 1.02 16.55
N ARG A 13 2.74 -0.31 16.40
CA ARG A 13 3.75 -1.15 15.73
C ARG A 13 3.99 -0.75 14.28
N LEU A 14 2.97 -0.31 13.54
CA LEU A 14 3.18 0.17 12.17
C LEU A 14 3.93 1.50 12.15
N ILE A 15 3.63 2.42 13.07
CA ILE A 15 4.37 3.67 13.20
C ILE A 15 5.83 3.39 13.57
N GLU A 16 6.07 2.52 14.55
CA GLU A 16 7.43 2.07 14.93
C GLU A 16 8.16 1.41 13.75
N LEU A 17 7.46 0.59 12.94
CA LEU A 17 8.02 -0.06 11.76
C LEU A 17 8.44 0.96 10.68
N LEU A 18 7.75 2.09 10.59
CA LEU A 18 8.09 3.19 9.66
C LEU A 18 9.12 4.16 10.25
N ASP A 19 9.37 4.12 11.57
CA ASP A 19 10.39 4.95 12.21
C ASP A 19 11.78 4.35 12.05
N LEU A 20 12.48 4.79 11.00
CA LEU A 20 13.78 4.24 10.64
C LEU A 20 14.90 4.73 11.57
N GLU A 21 15.83 3.84 11.90
CA GLU A 21 17.09 4.18 12.52
C GLU A 21 17.98 4.95 11.52
N SER A 22 18.52 6.10 11.93
CA SER A 22 19.52 6.83 11.13
C SER A 22 20.91 6.27 11.42
N ILE A 23 21.52 5.58 10.46
CA ILE A 23 22.87 4.99 10.60
C ILE A 23 23.95 6.02 10.28
N GLU A 24 23.77 6.73 9.17
CA GLU A 24 24.68 7.76 8.68
C GLU A 24 23.88 8.74 7.80
N LYS A 25 24.51 9.82 7.38
CA LYS A 25 23.90 10.75 6.44
C LYS A 25 23.40 10.01 5.19
N ASN A 26 22.09 10.12 4.93
CA ASN A 26 21.41 9.45 3.82
C ASN A 26 21.36 7.91 3.89
N ILE A 27 21.72 7.31 5.02
CA ILE A 27 21.65 5.84 5.23
C ILE A 27 20.75 5.57 6.44
N PHE A 28 19.71 4.79 6.23
CA PHE A 28 18.72 4.43 7.23
C PHE A 28 18.55 2.93 7.31
N ARG A 29 18.10 2.43 8.46
CA ARG A 29 17.77 1.04 8.69
C ARG A 29 16.34 0.91 9.19
N GLY A 30 15.58 0.01 8.58
CA GLY A 30 14.24 -0.36 9.00
C GLY A 30 14.15 -1.82 9.38
N GLU A 31 13.37 -2.12 10.41
CA GLU A 31 13.03 -3.50 10.75
C GLU A 31 12.01 -4.06 9.74
N SER A 32 11.91 -5.38 9.66
CA SER A 32 10.96 -6.09 8.81
C SER A 32 9.88 -6.79 9.64
N GLN A 33 8.68 -6.92 9.10
CA GLN A 33 7.56 -7.58 9.78
C GLN A 33 6.95 -8.68 8.92
N ASP A 34 6.80 -9.89 9.50
CA ASP A 34 5.98 -10.95 8.89
C ASP A 34 4.50 -10.63 9.08
N ILE A 35 3.84 -10.32 7.98
CA ILE A 35 2.41 -10.09 7.93
C ILE A 35 1.61 -11.31 7.45
N GLY A 36 2.24 -12.50 7.37
CA GLY A 36 1.67 -13.71 6.80
C GLY A 36 1.83 -13.81 5.27
N SER A 37 2.49 -12.83 4.64
CA SER A 37 2.86 -12.88 3.21
C SER A 37 4.08 -13.77 2.99
N PRO A 38 4.32 -14.30 1.75
CA PRO A 38 5.49 -15.13 1.46
C PRO A 38 6.84 -14.41 1.58
N GLN A 39 6.85 -13.10 1.72
CA GLN A 39 8.00 -12.19 1.73
C GLN A 39 7.60 -10.90 2.43
N VAL A 40 8.53 -10.01 2.69
CA VAL A 40 8.23 -8.67 3.19
C VAL A 40 7.15 -8.02 2.32
N PHE A 41 6.17 -7.39 2.95
CA PHE A 41 5.09 -6.70 2.25
C PHE A 41 5.65 -5.50 1.46
N GLY A 42 5.27 -5.39 0.17
CA GLY A 42 5.76 -4.32 -0.70
C GLY A 42 5.43 -2.92 -0.16
N GLY A 43 4.24 -2.74 0.37
CA GLY A 43 3.83 -1.48 1.00
C GLY A 43 4.70 -1.09 2.21
N GLN A 44 5.25 -2.07 2.96
CA GLN A 44 6.21 -1.77 4.03
C GLN A 44 7.50 -1.15 3.44
N VAL A 45 8.08 -1.78 2.43
CA VAL A 45 9.30 -1.29 1.80
C VAL A 45 9.08 0.08 1.15
N LEU A 46 7.92 0.27 0.52
CA LEU A 46 7.52 1.53 -0.10
C LEU A 46 7.38 2.65 0.94
N GLY A 47 6.67 2.40 2.04
CA GLY A 47 6.48 3.39 3.13
C GLY A 47 7.81 3.75 3.81
N GLN A 48 8.64 2.75 4.14
CA GLN A 48 9.96 2.97 4.72
C GLN A 48 10.89 3.74 3.77
N ALA A 49 10.91 3.40 2.48
CA ALA A 49 11.70 4.12 1.48
C ALA A 49 11.25 5.59 1.34
N LEU A 50 9.93 5.84 1.43
CA LEU A 50 9.41 7.21 1.40
C LEU A 50 9.81 8.00 2.67
N ILE A 51 9.78 7.40 3.86
CA ILE A 51 10.30 8.02 5.09
C ILE A 51 11.79 8.34 4.95
N ALA A 52 12.60 7.39 4.45
CA ALA A 52 14.03 7.63 4.21
C ALA A 52 14.26 8.83 3.28
N ALA A 53 13.53 8.91 2.17
CA ALA A 53 13.60 10.03 1.24
C ALA A 53 13.18 11.35 1.90
N SER A 54 12.04 11.37 2.61
CA SER A 54 11.46 12.56 3.25
C SER A 54 12.38 13.15 4.32
N ARG A 55 13.08 12.33 5.08
CA ARG A 55 14.08 12.77 6.09
C ARG A 55 15.30 13.50 5.52
N THR A 56 15.45 13.48 4.20
CA THR A 56 16.54 14.21 3.51
C THR A 56 16.08 15.48 2.81
N VAL A 57 14.80 15.85 2.96
CA VAL A 57 14.18 17.01 2.29
C VAL A 57 13.58 17.93 3.35
N GLU A 58 13.70 19.24 3.17
CA GLU A 58 13.16 20.25 4.07
C GLU A 58 12.13 21.12 3.34
N ASN A 59 11.02 21.43 4.02
CA ASN A 59 9.96 22.34 3.54
C ASN A 59 9.40 22.00 2.16
N ARG A 60 9.26 20.72 1.87
CA ARG A 60 8.65 20.19 0.63
C ARG A 60 7.90 18.91 0.94
N ASP A 61 6.76 18.75 0.28
CA ASP A 61 5.95 17.54 0.36
C ASP A 61 6.20 16.65 -0.85
N VAL A 62 6.12 15.33 -0.67
CA VAL A 62 6.16 14.40 -1.78
C VAL A 62 4.91 14.60 -2.64
N HIS A 63 5.12 14.70 -3.96
CA HIS A 63 4.02 14.74 -4.92
C HIS A 63 3.98 13.53 -5.85
N SER A 64 5.09 12.78 -6.00
CA SER A 64 5.11 11.53 -6.76
C SER A 64 6.22 10.59 -6.32
N LEU A 65 6.00 9.30 -6.50
CA LEU A 65 7.00 8.25 -6.39
C LEU A 65 6.82 7.18 -7.47
N HIS A 66 7.93 6.56 -7.87
CA HIS A 66 7.98 5.44 -8.82
C HIS A 66 8.97 4.40 -8.30
N ALA A 67 8.54 3.14 -8.21
CA ALA A 67 9.31 2.10 -7.56
C ALA A 67 9.30 0.78 -8.34
N TYR A 68 10.37 -0.02 -8.18
CA TYR A 68 10.47 -1.39 -8.67
C TYR A 68 10.83 -2.34 -7.56
N PHE A 69 10.12 -3.47 -7.50
CA PHE A 69 10.40 -4.60 -6.62
C PHE A 69 11.27 -5.60 -7.39
N LEU A 70 12.53 -5.75 -6.99
CA LEU A 70 13.52 -6.52 -7.72
C LEU A 70 13.68 -7.95 -7.19
N ARG A 71 13.64 -8.10 -5.87
CA ARG A 71 13.83 -9.38 -5.16
C ARG A 71 12.89 -9.48 -3.98
N ARG A 72 12.70 -10.70 -3.52
CA ARG A 72 11.91 -10.97 -2.30
C ARG A 72 12.66 -10.45 -1.08
N GLY A 73 12.01 -9.64 -0.26
CA GLY A 73 12.50 -9.24 1.04
C GLY A 73 12.35 -10.37 2.07
N ASP A 74 13.37 -10.51 2.91
CA ASP A 74 13.42 -11.41 4.07
C ASP A 74 12.90 -10.66 5.30
N PHE A 75 11.86 -11.17 5.95
CA PHE A 75 11.30 -10.53 7.14
C PHE A 75 12.07 -10.85 8.44
N GLU A 76 13.07 -11.74 8.40
CA GLU A 76 13.96 -12.02 9.54
C GLU A 76 15.19 -11.10 9.57
N ALA A 77 15.39 -10.27 8.54
CA ALA A 77 16.50 -9.35 8.42
C ALA A 77 16.03 -7.89 8.27
N PRO A 78 16.77 -6.91 8.83
CA PRO A 78 16.50 -5.50 8.60
C PRO A 78 16.80 -5.11 7.14
N ILE A 79 16.22 -4.00 6.70
CA ILE A 79 16.44 -3.41 5.38
C ILE A 79 17.26 -2.13 5.55
N VAL A 80 18.34 -1.99 4.78
CA VAL A 80 19.12 -0.76 4.70
C VAL A 80 18.62 0.05 3.51
N TYR A 81 18.33 1.35 3.74
CA TYR A 81 17.89 2.31 2.74
C TYR A 81 18.99 3.34 2.50
N GLU A 82 19.49 3.40 1.28
CA GLU A 82 20.46 4.38 0.82
C GLU A 82 19.75 5.44 -0.02
N VAL A 83 19.88 6.71 0.36
CA VAL A 83 19.23 7.84 -0.31
C VAL A 83 20.25 8.65 -1.10
N ASP A 84 20.09 8.69 -2.41
CA ASP A 84 20.81 9.60 -3.29
C ASP A 84 19.99 10.91 -3.44
N ARG A 85 20.61 12.04 -3.09
CA ARG A 85 20.06 13.38 -3.29
C ARG A 85 20.28 13.84 -4.72
N ALA A 86 19.58 13.22 -5.66
CA ALA A 86 19.81 13.42 -7.10
C ALA A 86 19.65 14.90 -7.52
N ARG A 87 18.75 15.66 -6.87
CA ARG A 87 18.56 17.09 -7.16
C ARG A 87 17.95 17.82 -5.96
N ASP A 88 18.47 19.04 -5.70
CA ASP A 88 17.85 20.07 -4.88
C ASP A 88 17.72 21.35 -5.71
N GLY A 89 16.52 21.62 -6.25
CA GLY A 89 16.20 22.81 -7.04
C GLY A 89 15.47 23.86 -6.23
N GLY A 90 15.04 24.94 -6.87
CA GLY A 90 14.28 26.03 -6.23
C GLY A 90 12.94 25.55 -5.69
N SER A 91 12.06 24.97 -6.53
CA SER A 91 10.72 24.47 -6.18
C SER A 91 10.71 22.97 -5.93
N PHE A 92 11.53 22.17 -6.63
CA PHE A 92 11.52 20.70 -6.60
C PHE A 92 12.82 20.12 -6.05
N SER A 93 12.67 18.99 -5.32
CA SER A 93 13.78 18.09 -4.97
C SER A 93 13.47 16.68 -5.45
N ASN A 94 14.51 15.94 -5.84
CA ASN A 94 14.38 14.55 -6.25
C ASN A 94 15.30 13.66 -5.40
N ARG A 95 14.79 12.51 -4.99
CA ARG A 95 15.49 11.50 -4.19
C ARG A 95 15.36 10.15 -4.84
N ARG A 96 16.49 9.46 -5.00
CA ARG A 96 16.54 8.05 -5.36
C ARG A 96 16.84 7.25 -4.09
N VAL A 97 16.06 6.22 -3.85
CA VAL A 97 16.25 5.31 -2.70
C VAL A 97 16.51 3.91 -3.21
N ILE A 98 17.53 3.27 -2.65
CA ILE A 98 17.86 1.87 -2.87
C ILE A 98 17.65 1.14 -1.54
N ALA A 99 16.88 0.04 -1.55
CA ALA A 99 16.72 -0.84 -0.39
C ALA A 99 17.56 -2.12 -0.57
N VAL A 100 18.38 -2.43 0.42
CA VAL A 100 19.35 -3.53 0.39
C VAL A 100 19.11 -4.49 1.54
N GLN A 101 19.16 -5.79 1.25
CA GLN A 101 19.25 -6.88 2.22
C GLN A 101 20.28 -7.90 1.75
N HIS A 102 21.05 -8.49 2.68
CA HIS A 102 22.06 -9.51 2.38
C HIS A 102 23.05 -9.10 1.28
N GLY A 103 23.35 -7.81 1.18
CA GLY A 103 24.22 -7.25 0.13
C GLY A 103 23.59 -7.12 -1.26
N GLU A 104 22.28 -7.45 -1.39
CA GLU A 104 21.54 -7.42 -2.66
C GLU A 104 20.47 -6.33 -2.65
N GLN A 105 20.38 -5.60 -3.74
CA GLN A 105 19.30 -4.63 -3.95
C GLN A 105 17.97 -5.39 -4.11
N ILE A 106 17.02 -5.16 -3.19
CA ILE A 106 15.69 -5.79 -3.23
C ILE A 106 14.63 -4.87 -3.84
N PHE A 107 14.86 -3.54 -3.79
CA PHE A 107 13.91 -2.53 -4.23
C PHE A 107 14.64 -1.24 -4.59
N ASN A 108 14.06 -0.44 -5.50
CA ASN A 108 14.43 0.95 -5.68
C ASN A 108 13.21 1.84 -5.90
N MET A 109 13.36 3.11 -5.57
CA MET A 109 12.33 4.13 -5.72
C MET A 109 12.96 5.46 -6.10
N THR A 110 12.28 6.23 -6.94
CA THR A 110 12.55 7.65 -7.13
C THR A 110 11.33 8.44 -6.67
N ALA A 111 11.53 9.40 -5.78
CA ALA A 111 10.50 10.29 -5.27
C ALA A 111 10.81 11.75 -5.61
N SER A 112 9.77 12.51 -5.95
CA SER A 112 9.84 13.94 -6.22
C SER A 112 9.04 14.71 -5.17
N PHE A 113 9.64 15.82 -4.70
CA PHE A 113 9.11 16.69 -3.66
C PHE A 113 8.98 18.10 -4.19
N GLN A 114 7.93 18.80 -3.78
CA GLN A 114 7.63 20.17 -4.22
C GLN A 114 7.36 21.07 -3.01
N LYS A 115 7.79 22.34 -3.09
CA LYS A 115 7.31 23.36 -2.17
C LYS A 115 5.82 23.60 -2.43
N PRO A 116 5.00 23.86 -1.38
CA PRO A 116 3.60 24.24 -1.58
C PRO A 116 3.50 25.46 -2.51
N GLU A 117 2.68 25.35 -3.55
CA GLU A 117 2.40 26.41 -4.53
C GLU A 117 0.91 26.38 -4.88
N GLU A 118 0.31 27.53 -5.12
CA GLU A 118 -1.04 27.65 -5.66
C GLU A 118 -1.00 27.51 -7.18
N GLY A 119 -2.05 26.92 -7.79
CA GLY A 119 -2.11 26.68 -9.22
C GLY A 119 -3.52 26.44 -9.73
N LEU A 120 -3.63 26.05 -11.00
CA LEU A 120 -4.90 25.61 -11.59
C LEU A 120 -5.28 24.25 -11.04
N GLU A 121 -6.55 24.05 -10.70
CA GLU A 121 -7.07 22.82 -10.11
C GLU A 121 -8.22 22.22 -10.94
N HIS A 122 -8.22 20.92 -11.10
CA HIS A 122 -9.33 20.10 -11.54
C HIS A 122 -9.11 18.67 -11.04
N GLN A 123 -10.18 17.89 -10.96
CA GLN A 123 -10.10 16.47 -10.62
C GLN A 123 -11.20 15.66 -11.33
N THR A 124 -11.03 14.35 -11.37
CA THR A 124 -12.10 13.43 -11.76
C THR A 124 -13.14 13.30 -10.67
N THR A 125 -14.37 12.94 -11.03
CA THR A 125 -15.46 12.72 -10.07
C THR A 125 -15.27 11.40 -9.32
N MET A 126 -15.49 11.42 -8.00
CA MET A 126 -15.51 10.20 -7.17
C MET A 126 -16.67 9.29 -7.64
N PRO A 127 -16.45 7.97 -7.76
CA PRO A 127 -17.53 7.01 -8.02
C PRO A 127 -18.64 7.08 -6.97
N GLU A 128 -19.89 6.91 -7.40
CA GLU A 128 -21.03 6.77 -6.48
C GLU A 128 -21.06 5.36 -5.92
N VAL A 129 -20.82 5.23 -4.62
CA VAL A 129 -20.81 3.97 -3.88
C VAL A 129 -21.50 4.16 -2.51
N PRO A 130 -22.01 3.08 -1.88
CA PRO A 130 -22.51 3.16 -0.51
C PRO A 130 -21.49 3.75 0.46
N GLN A 131 -21.97 4.52 1.43
CA GLN A 131 -21.09 5.13 2.44
C GLN A 131 -20.49 4.05 3.36
N PRO A 132 -19.32 4.32 3.97
CA PRO A 132 -18.66 3.31 4.81
C PRO A 132 -19.52 2.84 5.97
N GLU A 133 -20.43 3.66 6.50
CA GLU A 133 -21.35 3.32 7.59
C GLU A 133 -22.39 2.27 7.20
N GLU A 134 -22.67 2.13 5.90
CA GLU A 134 -23.62 1.18 5.32
C GLU A 134 -23.00 -0.20 5.03
N LEU A 135 -21.67 -0.33 5.16
CA LEU A 135 -20.89 -1.50 4.77
C LEU A 135 -20.31 -2.22 5.99
N GLU A 136 -20.14 -3.54 5.87
CA GLU A 136 -19.48 -4.35 6.90
C GLU A 136 -17.96 -4.31 6.79
N ASP A 137 -17.26 -4.42 7.93
CA ASP A 137 -15.80 -4.61 7.95
C ASP A 137 -15.45 -5.94 7.25
N LEU A 138 -14.41 -5.94 6.44
CA LEU A 138 -13.90 -7.14 5.75
C LEU A 138 -13.67 -8.32 6.72
N ARG A 139 -13.35 -8.06 8.00
CA ARG A 139 -13.15 -9.09 9.02
C ARG A 139 -14.44 -9.80 9.38
N ASP A 140 -15.55 -9.08 9.40
CA ASP A 140 -16.86 -9.61 9.75
C ASP A 140 -17.46 -10.42 8.57
N LEU A 141 -17.08 -10.06 7.34
CA LEU A 141 -17.42 -10.81 6.12
C LEU A 141 -16.67 -12.16 6.00
N ILE A 142 -15.51 -12.32 6.66
CA ILE A 142 -14.72 -13.55 6.62
C ILE A 142 -15.20 -14.52 7.70
N LYS A 143 -15.93 -15.55 7.28
CA LYS A 143 -16.46 -16.55 8.23
C LYS A 143 -15.38 -17.51 8.71
N PRO A 144 -15.36 -17.86 10.03
CA PRO A 144 -14.36 -18.77 10.59
C PRO A 144 -14.24 -20.11 9.85
N GLU A 145 -15.39 -20.71 9.45
CA GLU A 145 -15.43 -21.98 8.74
C GLU A 145 -14.77 -21.95 7.35
N TRP A 146 -14.59 -20.78 6.75
CA TRP A 146 -13.83 -20.63 5.51
C TRP A 146 -12.32 -20.57 5.80
N VAL A 147 -11.95 -19.87 6.87
CA VAL A 147 -10.54 -19.70 7.27
C VAL A 147 -9.93 -21.05 7.65
N GLU A 148 -10.65 -21.89 8.39
CA GLU A 148 -10.19 -23.22 8.83
C GLU A 148 -9.77 -24.14 7.67
N LYS A 149 -10.37 -23.96 6.48
CA LYS A 149 -10.07 -24.74 5.27
C LYS A 149 -8.83 -24.28 4.51
N LEU A 150 -8.26 -23.14 4.90
CA LEU A 150 -7.09 -22.54 4.22
C LEU A 150 -5.77 -23.05 4.81
N PRO A 151 -4.68 -22.99 4.05
CA PRO A 151 -3.35 -23.26 4.59
C PRO A 151 -3.01 -22.36 5.80
N PRO A 152 -2.27 -22.82 6.82
CA PRO A 152 -2.02 -22.09 8.06
C PRO A 152 -1.49 -20.66 7.87
N ARG A 153 -0.66 -20.44 6.83
CA ARG A 153 -0.14 -19.11 6.49
C ARG A 153 -1.25 -18.15 6.05
N MET A 154 -2.18 -18.62 5.23
CA MET A 154 -3.32 -17.83 4.77
C MET A 154 -4.31 -17.55 5.90
N GLN A 155 -4.50 -18.51 6.82
CA GLN A 155 -5.26 -18.30 8.03
C GLN A 155 -4.67 -17.11 8.81
N ARG A 156 -3.36 -17.11 9.09
CA ARG A 156 -2.67 -15.99 9.77
C ARG A 156 -2.83 -14.66 9.04
N MET A 157 -2.70 -14.65 7.71
CA MET A 157 -2.86 -13.45 6.90
C MET A 157 -4.27 -12.85 7.00
N LEU A 158 -5.31 -13.68 7.03
CA LEU A 158 -6.71 -13.24 7.09
C LEU A 158 -7.16 -12.85 8.50
N THR A 159 -6.68 -13.57 9.53
CA THR A 159 -7.13 -13.38 10.93
C THR A 159 -6.30 -12.38 11.71
N ARG A 160 -5.13 -11.98 11.21
CA ARG A 160 -4.28 -11.01 11.90
C ARG A 160 -5.00 -9.67 12.07
N GLN A 161 -4.72 -9.01 13.16
CA GLN A 161 -5.13 -7.62 13.34
C GLN A 161 -4.38 -6.71 12.38
N ARG A 162 -5.13 -5.96 11.58
CA ARG A 162 -4.59 -4.96 10.66
C ARG A 162 -4.64 -3.60 11.34
N PRO A 163 -3.67 -2.71 11.08
CA PRO A 163 -3.68 -1.35 11.60
C PRO A 163 -4.73 -0.46 10.92
N PHE A 164 -5.44 -0.97 9.92
CA PHE A 164 -6.47 -0.26 9.16
C PHE A 164 -7.74 -1.10 9.01
N GLU A 165 -8.87 -0.42 8.96
CA GLU A 165 -10.19 -0.96 8.67
C GLU A 165 -10.43 -0.94 7.17
N VAL A 166 -11.06 -1.99 6.65
CA VAL A 166 -11.41 -2.13 5.24
C VAL A 166 -12.87 -2.51 5.13
N ARG A 167 -13.65 -1.71 4.45
CA ARG A 167 -15.06 -1.99 4.10
C ARG A 167 -15.19 -2.10 2.59
N PRO A 168 -15.18 -3.32 2.03
CA PRO A 168 -15.31 -3.52 0.60
C PRO A 168 -16.72 -3.19 0.14
N VAL A 169 -16.85 -2.52 -1.01
CA VAL A 169 -18.16 -2.28 -1.66
C VAL A 169 -18.60 -3.56 -2.37
N GLU A 170 -17.72 -4.17 -3.14
CA GLU A 170 -17.97 -5.47 -3.77
C GLU A 170 -17.46 -6.60 -2.88
N LEU A 171 -18.21 -7.72 -2.84
CA LEU A 171 -17.76 -8.89 -2.10
C LEU A 171 -16.36 -9.34 -2.57
N PRO A 172 -15.47 -9.65 -1.61
CA PRO A 172 -14.10 -10.06 -1.91
C PRO A 172 -14.04 -11.23 -2.89
N TYR A 173 -13.15 -11.15 -3.88
CA TYR A 173 -13.01 -12.14 -4.96
C TYR A 173 -12.64 -13.55 -4.46
N PHE A 174 -12.03 -13.66 -3.28
CA PHE A 174 -11.65 -14.95 -2.70
C PHE A 174 -12.81 -15.70 -2.05
N LEU A 175 -14.00 -15.07 -1.95
CA LEU A 175 -15.21 -15.73 -1.43
C LEU A 175 -15.95 -16.51 -2.51
N ASN A 176 -15.74 -16.18 -3.79
CA ASN A 176 -16.28 -16.95 -4.92
C ASN A 176 -15.31 -16.90 -6.10
N ASN A 177 -15.48 -17.84 -7.06
CA ASN A 177 -14.66 -17.92 -8.27
C ASN A 177 -15.40 -17.35 -9.49
N GLU A 178 -16.33 -16.43 -9.28
CA GLU A 178 -17.06 -15.80 -10.37
C GLU A 178 -16.19 -14.81 -11.13
N THR A 179 -16.39 -14.76 -12.44
CA THR A 179 -15.83 -13.71 -13.30
C THR A 179 -16.55 -12.40 -13.00
N LYS A 180 -15.78 -11.34 -12.76
CA LYS A 180 -16.30 -10.00 -12.45
C LYS A 180 -15.61 -8.96 -13.33
N GLU A 181 -16.25 -7.81 -13.46
CA GLU A 181 -15.60 -6.63 -14.03
C GLU A 181 -14.31 -6.30 -13.28
N PRO A 182 -13.26 -5.82 -13.97
CA PRO A 182 -11.97 -5.51 -13.37
C PRO A 182 -11.99 -4.18 -12.57
N ILE A 183 -13.05 -3.96 -11.84
CA ILE A 183 -13.30 -2.75 -11.03
C ILE A 183 -13.66 -3.19 -9.62
N LYS A 184 -13.16 -2.51 -8.64
CA LYS A 184 -13.57 -2.68 -7.24
C LYS A 184 -13.34 -1.42 -6.43
N HIS A 185 -14.11 -1.31 -5.35
CA HIS A 185 -14.06 -0.19 -4.43
C HIS A 185 -13.94 -0.70 -2.98
N ALA A 186 -13.24 0.06 -2.17
CA ALA A 186 -13.18 -0.20 -0.74
C ALA A 186 -12.96 1.10 0.03
N TRP A 187 -13.70 1.28 1.12
CA TRP A 187 -13.39 2.30 2.11
C TRP A 187 -12.30 1.79 3.04
N ILE A 188 -11.26 2.59 3.24
CA ILE A 188 -10.13 2.25 4.12
C ILE A 188 -9.83 3.44 5.02
N ARG A 189 -9.58 3.16 6.30
CA ARG A 189 -9.01 4.13 7.25
C ARG A 189 -8.06 3.45 8.22
N VAL A 190 -7.10 4.17 8.73
CA VAL A 190 -6.27 3.71 9.85
C VAL A 190 -7.01 3.95 11.17
N LYS A 191 -7.04 2.94 12.05
CA LYS A 191 -7.66 3.06 13.38
C LYS A 191 -6.61 3.45 14.42
N GLY A 192 -6.90 4.49 15.19
CA GLY A 192 -6.10 4.92 16.33
C GLY A 192 -5.60 6.36 16.20
N ILE A 193 -4.77 6.74 17.15
CA ILE A 193 -4.19 8.08 17.19
C ILE A 193 -2.89 8.09 16.40
N ILE A 194 -2.82 8.94 15.39
CA ILE A 194 -1.63 9.14 14.56
C ILE A 194 -1.12 10.56 14.82
N PRO A 195 0.19 10.75 15.04
CA PRO A 195 0.78 12.08 15.14
C PRO A 195 0.41 12.95 13.92
N LYS A 196 0.21 14.26 14.13
CA LYS A 196 -0.04 15.22 13.05
C LYS A 196 1.26 15.54 12.29
N ASP A 197 1.86 14.51 11.72
CA ASP A 197 3.03 14.59 10.86
C ASP A 197 2.60 14.16 9.44
N PHE A 198 2.54 15.11 8.53
CA PHE A 198 2.09 14.85 7.17
C PHE A 198 2.99 13.87 6.41
N GLN A 199 4.30 13.85 6.67
CA GLN A 199 5.22 12.87 6.06
C GLN A 199 4.87 11.44 6.51
N LEU A 200 4.51 11.28 7.79
CA LEU A 200 4.03 10.00 8.30
C LEU A 200 2.71 9.58 7.64
N HIS A 201 1.76 10.51 7.50
CA HIS A 201 0.49 10.22 6.81
C HIS A 201 0.71 9.84 5.34
N GLN A 202 1.62 10.49 4.62
CA GLN A 202 1.98 10.15 3.24
C GLN A 202 2.64 8.77 3.15
N ALA A 203 3.52 8.41 4.10
CA ALA A 203 4.15 7.08 4.16
C ALA A 203 3.15 5.97 4.51
N LEU A 204 2.22 6.22 5.44
CA LEU A 204 1.12 5.31 5.75
C LEU A 204 0.19 5.12 4.55
N LEU A 205 -0.10 6.19 3.79
CA LEU A 205 -0.88 6.11 2.57
C LEU A 205 -0.16 5.27 1.51
N ALA A 206 1.16 5.47 1.33
CA ALA A 206 1.98 4.65 0.44
C ALA A 206 2.02 3.17 0.90
N TYR A 207 2.11 2.90 2.21
CA TYR A 207 1.98 1.55 2.75
C TYR A 207 0.65 0.89 2.38
N ILE A 208 -0.47 1.61 2.52
CA ILE A 208 -1.81 1.09 2.27
C ILE A 208 -2.07 0.96 0.76
N SER A 209 -1.49 1.81 -0.08
CA SER A 209 -1.73 1.83 -1.53
C SER A 209 -1.35 0.53 -2.23
N ASP A 210 -0.37 -0.22 -1.71
CA ASP A 210 -0.01 -1.57 -2.21
C ASP A 210 -0.99 -2.67 -1.76
N TYR A 211 -1.97 -2.33 -0.88
CA TYR A 211 -2.94 -3.30 -0.40
C TYR A 211 -4.02 -3.56 -1.43
N ASN A 212 -4.06 -4.77 -1.97
CA ASN A 212 -5.10 -5.26 -2.90
C ASN A 212 -5.15 -4.61 -4.30
N LEU A 213 -4.28 -3.67 -4.69
CA LEU A 213 -4.35 -3.03 -6.01
C LEU A 213 -4.24 -4.07 -7.14
N LEU A 214 -3.18 -4.87 -7.15
CA LEU A 214 -2.94 -5.89 -8.19
C LEU A 214 -4.03 -6.96 -8.28
N THR A 215 -4.74 -7.26 -7.18
CA THR A 215 -5.80 -8.26 -7.19
C THR A 215 -7.02 -7.86 -8.02
N THR A 216 -7.14 -6.61 -8.43
CA THR A 216 -8.17 -6.14 -9.38
C THR A 216 -8.01 -6.83 -10.74
N ALA A 217 -6.79 -7.07 -11.16
CA ALA A 217 -6.48 -7.73 -12.42
C ALA A 217 -6.89 -9.23 -12.47
N ILE A 218 -7.23 -9.85 -11.34
CA ILE A 218 -7.67 -11.26 -11.29
C ILE A 218 -9.17 -11.39 -11.59
N LEU A 219 -9.96 -10.37 -11.29
CA LEU A 219 -11.42 -10.42 -11.29
C LEU A 219 -12.03 -10.99 -12.59
N PRO A 220 -11.53 -10.65 -13.81
CA PRO A 220 -12.09 -11.16 -15.06
C PRO A 220 -11.78 -12.65 -15.34
N HIS A 221 -10.95 -13.29 -14.52
CA HIS A 221 -10.44 -14.63 -14.84
C HIS A 221 -11.14 -15.76 -14.07
N GLY A 222 -12.11 -15.47 -13.20
CA GLY A 222 -12.84 -16.47 -12.44
C GLY A 222 -11.94 -17.37 -11.58
N THR A 223 -10.80 -16.85 -11.14
CA THR A 223 -9.83 -17.55 -10.30
C THR A 223 -9.49 -16.75 -9.06
N ASN A 224 -8.91 -17.36 -8.06
CA ASN A 224 -8.45 -16.66 -6.88
C ASN A 224 -7.05 -17.10 -6.45
N ILE A 225 -6.35 -16.25 -5.73
CA ILE A 225 -5.00 -16.50 -5.21
C ILE A 225 -4.94 -17.60 -4.15
N MET A 226 -6.09 -18.03 -3.61
CA MET A 226 -6.19 -19.13 -2.65
C MET A 226 -5.94 -20.49 -3.32
N GLN A 227 -6.04 -20.57 -4.65
CA GLN A 227 -5.68 -21.74 -5.40
C GLN A 227 -4.15 -21.82 -5.52
N ASN A 228 -3.52 -22.89 -5.01
CA ASN A 228 -2.06 -23.10 -5.00
C ASN A 228 -1.35 -23.00 -6.36
N ARG A 229 -2.11 -22.85 -7.45
CA ARG A 229 -1.60 -22.74 -8.83
C ARG A 229 -1.32 -21.31 -9.28
N PHE A 230 -1.64 -20.30 -8.46
CA PHE A 230 -1.50 -18.90 -8.88
C PHE A 230 -0.32 -18.24 -8.18
N GLN A 231 0.59 -17.68 -8.96
CA GLN A 231 1.71 -16.89 -8.46
C GLN A 231 1.49 -15.43 -8.79
N MET A 232 1.43 -14.60 -7.76
CA MET A 232 1.38 -13.14 -7.87
C MET A 232 2.57 -12.52 -7.17
N ALA A 233 3.08 -11.44 -7.76
CA ALA A 233 4.08 -10.59 -7.14
C ALA A 233 4.05 -9.22 -7.81
N SER A 234 4.09 -8.14 -7.05
CA SER A 234 4.26 -6.78 -7.56
C SER A 234 5.61 -6.66 -8.28
N LEU A 235 5.64 -5.97 -9.42
CA LEU A 235 6.85 -5.67 -10.18
C LEU A 235 7.24 -4.22 -10.00
N ASP A 236 6.28 -3.31 -10.02
CA ASP A 236 6.47 -1.89 -9.80
C ASP A 236 5.34 -1.30 -8.94
N HIS A 237 5.46 -0.06 -8.58
CA HIS A 237 4.40 0.76 -7.98
C HIS A 237 4.68 2.23 -8.24
N ALA A 238 3.71 2.95 -8.76
CA ALA A 238 3.76 4.39 -8.95
C ALA A 238 2.61 5.06 -8.20
N MET A 239 2.88 6.22 -7.60
CA MET A 239 1.87 6.98 -6.86
C MET A 239 2.09 8.49 -7.04
N TRP A 240 0.98 9.23 -7.17
CA TRP A 240 0.94 10.70 -7.20
C TRP A 240 0.06 11.18 -6.06
N PHE A 241 0.59 12.09 -5.25
CA PHE A 241 -0.10 12.71 -4.13
C PHE A 241 -0.63 14.07 -4.57
N HIS A 242 -1.95 14.24 -4.56
CA HIS A 242 -2.61 15.45 -5.04
C HIS A 242 -3.02 16.38 -3.90
N LYS A 243 -3.42 15.80 -2.76
CA LYS A 243 -3.86 16.55 -1.58
C LYS A 243 -3.34 15.86 -0.31
N THR A 244 -2.95 16.64 0.68
CA THR A 244 -2.66 16.10 2.02
C THR A 244 -3.94 15.55 2.65
N CYS A 245 -3.84 14.41 3.31
CA CYS A 245 -4.96 13.77 4.01
C CYS A 245 -4.52 13.24 5.37
N LEU A 246 -5.50 13.01 6.23
CA LEU A 246 -5.33 12.28 7.47
C LEU A 246 -5.82 10.84 7.23
N VAL A 247 -4.92 9.88 7.24
CA VAL A 247 -5.25 8.47 6.93
C VAL A 247 -6.15 7.78 7.98
N ASN A 248 -6.43 8.43 9.10
CA ASN A 248 -7.43 8.00 10.07
C ASN A 248 -8.86 8.44 9.72
N GLU A 249 -9.05 9.22 8.68
CA GLU A 249 -10.34 9.52 8.07
C GLU A 249 -10.66 8.49 6.99
N TRP A 250 -11.94 8.33 6.64
CA TRP A 250 -12.34 7.42 5.59
C TRP A 250 -11.85 7.88 4.22
N MET A 251 -11.24 6.96 3.48
CA MET A 251 -10.77 7.17 2.11
C MET A 251 -11.37 6.08 1.21
N LEU A 252 -11.96 6.48 0.10
CA LEU A 252 -12.44 5.57 -0.94
C LEU A 252 -11.28 5.21 -1.87
N PHE A 253 -10.91 3.96 -1.90
CA PHE A 253 -10.02 3.38 -2.90
C PHE A 253 -10.85 2.83 -4.05
N ALA A 254 -10.73 3.44 -5.21
CA ALA A 254 -11.36 3.03 -6.46
C ALA A 254 -10.31 2.43 -7.39
N TYR A 255 -10.40 1.12 -7.64
CA TYR A 255 -9.42 0.37 -8.41
C TYR A 255 -10.00 -0.06 -9.77
N ASP A 256 -9.17 -0.04 -10.79
CA ASP A 256 -9.45 -0.53 -12.14
C ASP A 256 -8.27 -1.34 -12.66
N SER A 257 -8.53 -2.33 -13.53
CA SER A 257 -7.49 -3.07 -14.23
C SER A 257 -7.79 -3.13 -15.72
N PRO A 258 -7.21 -2.23 -16.51
CA PRO A 258 -7.50 -2.13 -17.94
C PRO A 258 -6.91 -3.29 -18.75
N ARG A 259 -5.91 -4.03 -18.23
CA ARG A 259 -5.24 -5.08 -19.02
C ARG A 259 -4.54 -6.13 -18.18
N SER A 260 -4.68 -7.40 -18.59
CA SER A 260 -3.79 -8.50 -18.22
C SER A 260 -3.26 -9.16 -19.49
N SER A 261 -1.94 -9.36 -19.59
CA SER A 261 -1.30 -10.03 -20.75
C SER A 261 0.13 -10.46 -20.41
N GLY A 262 0.66 -11.46 -21.13
CA GLY A 262 2.04 -11.91 -20.96
C GLY A 262 2.39 -12.32 -19.52
N ALA A 263 1.46 -12.98 -18.82
CA ALA A 263 1.56 -13.34 -17.40
C ALA A 263 1.76 -12.14 -16.46
N ARG A 264 1.28 -10.96 -16.83
CA ARG A 264 1.24 -9.74 -16.00
C ARG A 264 -0.18 -9.19 -15.94
N GLY A 265 -0.51 -8.53 -14.84
CA GLY A 265 -1.70 -7.70 -14.67
C GLY A 265 -1.29 -6.28 -14.39
N PHE A 266 -1.97 -5.34 -15.04
CA PHE A 266 -1.81 -3.92 -14.77
C PHE A 266 -3.07 -3.40 -14.10
N ALA A 267 -2.91 -2.65 -13.02
CA ALA A 267 -4.00 -2.03 -12.28
C ALA A 267 -3.69 -0.58 -11.98
N THR A 268 -4.72 0.24 -11.96
CA THR A 268 -4.69 1.65 -11.57
C THR A 268 -5.66 1.89 -10.43
N GLY A 269 -5.53 3.01 -9.75
CA GLY A 269 -6.48 3.38 -8.70
C GLY A 269 -6.44 4.85 -8.37
N TYR A 270 -7.57 5.31 -7.83
CA TYR A 270 -7.75 6.63 -7.27
C TYR A 270 -8.12 6.50 -5.80
N ILE A 271 -7.64 7.43 -5.00
CA ILE A 271 -7.97 7.51 -3.58
C ILE A 271 -8.67 8.85 -3.35
N PHE A 272 -9.91 8.80 -2.88
CA PHE A 272 -10.70 9.99 -2.56
C PHE A 272 -10.94 10.09 -1.05
N SER A 273 -11.04 11.30 -0.54
CA SER A 273 -11.62 11.54 0.79
C SER A 273 -13.13 11.25 0.78
N GLN A 274 -13.75 11.14 1.93
CA GLN A 274 -15.20 10.85 2.04
C GLN A 274 -16.08 11.96 1.42
N ASP A 275 -15.58 13.19 1.38
CA ASP A 275 -16.23 14.34 0.74
C ASP A 275 -15.91 14.48 -0.76
N GLY A 276 -15.21 13.50 -1.36
CA GLY A 276 -15.00 13.39 -2.81
C GLY A 276 -13.77 14.11 -3.35
N ILE A 277 -12.84 14.56 -2.48
CA ILE A 277 -11.58 15.18 -2.94
C ILE A 277 -10.60 14.08 -3.35
N LEU A 278 -10.00 14.18 -4.54
CA LEU A 278 -8.96 13.26 -4.99
C LEU A 278 -7.66 13.49 -4.22
N ILE A 279 -7.32 12.52 -3.37
CA ILE A 279 -6.12 12.54 -2.51
C ILE A 279 -4.89 12.07 -3.28
N ALA A 280 -5.02 10.94 -3.97
CA ALA A 280 -3.90 10.32 -4.69
C ALA A 280 -4.37 9.49 -5.88
N SER A 281 -3.44 9.30 -6.84
CA SER A 281 -3.56 8.32 -7.93
C SER A 281 -2.43 7.31 -7.82
N MET A 282 -2.67 6.07 -8.26
CA MET A 282 -1.69 4.99 -8.20
C MET A 282 -1.80 4.07 -9.41
N ALA A 283 -0.68 3.40 -9.74
CA ALA A 283 -0.60 2.39 -10.79
C ALA A 283 0.40 1.30 -10.40
N GLN A 284 0.13 0.06 -10.79
CA GLN A 284 0.98 -1.08 -10.49
C GLN A 284 0.89 -2.14 -11.58
N GLU A 285 2.03 -2.65 -12.04
CA GLU A 285 2.11 -3.90 -12.78
C GLU A 285 2.60 -5.01 -11.86
N GLY A 286 2.09 -6.21 -12.03
CA GLY A 286 2.53 -7.37 -11.27
C GLY A 286 2.51 -8.65 -12.08
N LEU A 287 3.35 -9.60 -11.66
CA LEU A 287 3.33 -10.96 -12.17
C LEU A 287 2.00 -11.62 -11.81
N MET A 288 1.37 -12.24 -12.79
CA MET A 288 0.17 -13.07 -12.68
C MET A 288 0.38 -14.37 -13.45
N ARG A 289 0.93 -15.38 -12.81
CA ARG A 289 1.31 -16.63 -13.48
C ARG A 289 0.53 -17.82 -12.93
N ILE A 290 -0.04 -18.62 -13.81
CA ILE A 290 -0.58 -19.93 -13.46
C ILE A 290 0.61 -20.91 -13.46
N ARG A 291 0.85 -21.56 -12.30
CA ARG A 291 1.84 -22.64 -12.20
C ARG A 291 1.24 -23.90 -12.84
N LYS A 292 2.01 -24.52 -13.69
CA LYS A 292 1.68 -25.84 -14.30
C LYS A 292 1.78 -26.95 -13.26
#